data_ddf75ee496841114615567c08b11b97b
#
_entry.id   ddf75ee496841114615567c08b11b97b
#
_cell.length_a   1.000
_cell.length_b   1.000
_cell.length_c   1.000
_cell.angle_alpha   90.00
_cell.angle_beta   90.00
_cell.angle_gamma   90.00
#
_symmetry.space_group_name_H-M   'P 1'
#
loop_
_entity.id
_entity.type
_entity.pdbx_description
1 polymer ?
#
loop_
_entity_poly.entity_id
_entity_poly.type
_entity_poly.pdbx_seq_one_letter_code
_entity_poly.pdbx_strand_id
1 'polypeptide(L)'
;MLVERVIQQGRLVFAVAMLALGAENLACAVLGLSESNVFAGRTVLSVIPWVPAHAWLGYLTGLILVASALSIIAGIKPRMMSIVLGSMFLFWTLLRIDTIFVARTVCFEMLALSGSAFHLAGIVAAEDSFGGPWKPISEGLIKSGRFLFAASSIVFGIDHFLFLRFVAGLIPGWIPFHLFWAAFTGAGFIAAGLNIATGWMARWAGFLLGTMFLLWFLLLHMPRVLGLAGIVGAPHNPNEWSSAFIALAMCGGSWICAQLRHPKHRSASTVQG
;
A
#
# COMPACT_ATOMS: atom_id res chain seq x y z
N MET A 1 -3.35 -6.85 -23.41
CA MET A 1 -4.63 -6.15 -23.21
C MET A 1 -5.20 -6.32 -21.80
N LEU A 2 -5.45 -7.55 -21.28
CA LEU A 2 -6.02 -7.73 -19.93
C LEU A 2 -5.12 -7.19 -18.82
N VAL A 3 -3.84 -7.58 -18.80
CA VAL A 3 -2.85 -7.13 -17.79
C VAL A 3 -2.75 -5.60 -17.74
N GLU A 4 -2.78 -4.93 -18.89
CA GLU A 4 -2.75 -3.46 -18.97
C GLU A 4 -3.95 -2.83 -18.30
N ARG A 5 -5.15 -3.33 -18.61
CA ARG A 5 -6.39 -2.85 -18.00
C ARG A 5 -6.39 -3.01 -16.48
N VAL A 6 -5.88 -4.15 -15.98
CA VAL A 6 -5.79 -4.40 -14.54
C VAL A 6 -4.81 -3.44 -13.88
N ILE A 7 -3.61 -3.27 -14.44
CA ILE A 7 -2.59 -2.35 -13.92
C ILE A 7 -3.13 -0.91 -13.87
N GLN A 8 -3.91 -0.49 -14.86
CA GLN A 8 -4.52 0.84 -14.89
C GLN A 8 -5.54 1.08 -13.76
N GLN A 9 -6.13 0.00 -13.19
CA GLN A 9 -7.00 0.12 -12.03
C GLN A 9 -6.25 0.40 -10.71
N GLY A 10 -4.91 0.29 -10.70
CA GLY A 10 -4.11 0.48 -9.49
C GLY A 10 -4.41 1.77 -8.74
N ARG A 11 -4.58 2.89 -9.46
CA ARG A 11 -4.96 4.17 -8.87
C ARG A 11 -6.31 4.12 -8.15
N LEU A 12 -7.32 3.52 -8.79
CA LEU A 12 -8.67 3.41 -8.22
C LEU A 12 -8.68 2.48 -7.01
N VAL A 13 -8.05 1.31 -7.12
CA VAL A 13 -7.97 0.33 -6.03
C VAL A 13 -7.24 0.92 -4.82
N PHE A 14 -6.13 1.61 -5.04
CA PHE A 14 -5.40 2.30 -3.98
C PHE A 14 -6.25 3.38 -3.31
N ALA A 15 -6.92 4.22 -4.09
CA ALA A 15 -7.78 5.29 -3.55
C ALA A 15 -8.98 4.73 -2.78
N VAL A 16 -9.62 3.66 -3.27
CA VAL A 16 -10.73 2.99 -2.54
C VAL A 16 -10.24 2.42 -1.21
N ALA A 17 -9.06 1.81 -1.18
CA ALA A 17 -8.46 1.32 0.06
C ALA A 17 -8.15 2.47 1.04
N MET A 18 -7.64 3.61 0.56
CA MET A 18 -7.41 4.80 1.40
C MET A 18 -8.72 5.38 1.94
N LEU A 19 -9.79 5.37 1.14
CA LEU A 19 -11.13 5.79 1.58
C LEU A 19 -11.64 4.89 2.71
N ALA A 20 -11.51 3.58 2.55
CA ALA A 20 -11.94 2.60 3.54
C ALA A 20 -11.14 2.71 4.85
N LEU A 21 -9.79 2.82 4.76
CA LEU A 21 -8.93 3.09 5.93
C LEU A 21 -9.30 4.40 6.63
N GLY A 22 -9.59 5.44 5.87
CA GLY A 22 -9.99 6.73 6.42
C GLY A 22 -11.34 6.66 7.13
N ALA A 23 -12.32 5.98 6.54
CA ALA A 23 -13.63 5.75 7.16
C ALA A 23 -13.51 4.93 8.45
N GLU A 24 -12.69 3.88 8.46
CA GLU A 24 -12.40 3.08 9.65
C GLU A 24 -11.76 3.94 10.75
N ASN A 25 -10.76 4.76 10.41
CA ASN A 25 -10.12 5.67 11.37
C ASN A 25 -11.12 6.63 12.00
N LEU A 26 -12.01 7.22 11.20
CA LEU A 26 -13.05 8.12 11.70
C LEU A 26 -14.05 7.36 12.59
N ALA A 27 -14.49 6.17 12.16
CA ALA A 27 -15.40 5.36 12.95
C ALA A 27 -14.79 4.97 14.32
N CYS A 28 -13.53 4.53 14.33
CA CYS A 28 -12.82 4.21 15.57
C CYS A 28 -12.66 5.43 16.48
N ALA A 29 -12.37 6.60 15.91
CA ALA A 29 -12.25 7.84 16.66
C ALA A 29 -13.60 8.28 17.27
N VAL A 30 -14.71 8.17 16.52
CA VAL A 30 -16.07 8.50 16.98
C VAL A 30 -16.54 7.54 18.07
N LEU A 31 -16.26 6.23 17.92
CA LEU A 31 -16.69 5.19 18.84
C LEU A 31 -15.78 5.03 20.06
N GLY A 32 -14.70 5.81 20.16
CA GLY A 32 -13.71 5.68 21.24
C GLY A 32 -12.88 4.39 21.17
N LEU A 33 -12.88 3.70 20.02
CA LEU A 33 -12.14 2.46 19.77
C LEU A 33 -10.68 2.73 19.34
N SER A 34 -10.12 3.84 19.77
CA SER A 34 -8.78 4.30 19.39
C SER A 34 -7.66 3.30 19.74
N GLU A 35 -7.91 2.37 20.65
CA GLU A 35 -6.93 1.34 21.05
C GLU A 35 -6.73 0.26 19.97
N SER A 36 -7.69 0.05 19.10
CA SER A 36 -7.67 -1.00 18.08
C SER A 36 -7.23 -0.51 16.70
N ASN A 37 -7.07 0.78 16.48
CA ASN A 37 -6.68 1.32 15.19
C ASN A 37 -5.15 1.46 15.06
N VAL A 38 -4.57 0.86 14.02
CA VAL A 38 -3.12 0.88 13.73
C VAL A 38 -2.58 2.30 13.57
N PHE A 39 -3.39 3.24 13.05
CA PHE A 39 -2.97 4.62 12.79
C PHE A 39 -3.35 5.60 13.91
N ALA A 40 -4.36 5.29 14.71
CA ALA A 40 -4.87 6.16 15.77
C ALA A 40 -4.74 5.56 17.17
N GLY A 41 -4.37 4.28 17.28
CA GLY A 41 -4.33 3.57 18.54
C GLY A 41 -3.11 3.85 19.40
N ARG A 42 -3.15 3.38 20.64
CA ARG A 42 -2.02 3.41 21.61
C ARG A 42 -0.71 2.94 21.00
N THR A 43 -0.74 2.03 20.04
CA THR A 43 0.46 1.50 19.37
C THR A 43 1.25 2.54 18.59
N VAL A 44 0.61 3.61 18.09
CA VAL A 44 1.31 4.72 17.40
C VAL A 44 1.77 5.77 18.39
N LEU A 45 0.95 6.08 19.40
CA LEU A 45 1.18 7.20 20.31
C LEU A 45 1.85 6.80 21.63
N SER A 46 1.74 5.54 22.04
CA SER A 46 2.45 5.05 23.25
C SER A 46 3.98 5.01 23.07
N VAL A 47 4.45 5.09 21.84
CA VAL A 47 5.87 5.14 21.50
C VAL A 47 6.45 6.55 21.59
N ILE A 48 5.59 7.58 21.61
CA ILE A 48 6.02 8.97 21.74
C ILE A 48 5.57 9.48 23.11
N PRO A 49 6.42 9.37 24.16
CA PRO A 49 6.02 9.65 25.55
C PRO A 49 5.50 11.07 25.80
N TRP A 50 5.81 11.99 24.88
CA TRP A 50 5.45 13.40 24.98
C TRP A 50 4.25 13.80 24.08
N VAL A 51 3.71 12.88 23.26
CA VAL A 51 2.48 13.10 22.51
C VAL A 51 1.35 12.33 23.21
N PRO A 52 0.45 13.02 23.91
CA PRO A 52 -0.69 12.36 24.52
C PRO A 52 -1.54 11.64 23.48
N ALA A 53 -2.06 10.46 23.79
CA ALA A 53 -3.00 9.75 22.95
C ALA A 53 -4.29 10.57 22.81
N HIS A 54 -4.37 11.38 21.77
CA HIS A 54 -5.51 12.23 21.53
C HIS A 54 -6.35 11.72 20.36
N ALA A 55 -7.64 11.56 20.60
CA ALA A 55 -8.61 11.17 19.58
C ALA A 55 -8.56 12.08 18.32
N TRP A 56 -8.16 13.35 18.47
CA TRP A 56 -8.04 14.28 17.35
C TRP A 56 -7.04 13.83 16.28
N LEU A 57 -6.00 13.06 16.62
CA LEU A 57 -5.07 12.52 15.63
C LEU A 57 -5.75 11.46 14.74
N GLY A 58 -6.63 10.65 15.32
CA GLY A 58 -7.46 9.72 14.55
C GLY A 58 -8.39 10.45 13.58
N TYR A 59 -9.05 11.53 14.05
CA TYR A 59 -9.87 12.38 13.19
C TYR A 59 -9.06 13.02 12.07
N LEU A 60 -7.92 13.62 12.40
CA LEU A 60 -7.05 14.27 11.42
C LEU A 60 -6.56 13.28 10.35
N THR A 61 -6.04 12.13 10.77
CA THR A 61 -5.56 11.08 9.86
C THR A 61 -6.70 10.57 8.98
N GLY A 62 -7.86 10.25 9.59
CA GLY A 62 -9.03 9.80 8.87
C GLY A 62 -9.54 10.81 7.84
N LEU A 63 -9.60 12.10 8.20
CA LEU A 63 -10.00 13.17 7.28
C LEU A 63 -9.02 13.33 6.11
N ILE A 64 -7.71 13.28 6.38
CA ILE A 64 -6.68 13.34 5.33
C ILE A 64 -6.84 12.16 4.36
N LEU A 65 -7.02 10.94 4.88
CA LEU A 65 -7.22 9.74 4.07
C LEU A 65 -8.46 9.86 3.18
N VAL A 66 -9.62 10.21 3.78
CA VAL A 66 -10.89 10.35 3.05
C VAL A 66 -10.81 11.45 2.00
N ALA A 67 -10.36 12.66 2.37
CA ALA A 67 -10.27 13.80 1.46
C ALA A 67 -9.32 13.51 0.30
N SER A 68 -8.15 12.90 0.58
CA SER A 68 -7.19 12.53 -0.45
C SER A 68 -7.73 11.45 -1.38
N ALA A 69 -8.38 10.43 -0.84
CA ALA A 69 -8.98 9.35 -1.61
C ALA A 69 -10.07 9.87 -2.56
N LEU A 70 -11.01 10.65 -2.05
CA LEU A 70 -12.09 11.24 -2.86
C LEU A 70 -11.52 12.15 -3.95
N SER A 71 -10.52 12.94 -3.62
CA SER A 71 -9.83 13.82 -4.57
C SER A 71 -9.13 13.03 -5.69
N ILE A 72 -8.46 11.92 -5.35
CA ILE A 72 -7.80 11.03 -6.31
C ILE A 72 -8.84 10.34 -7.21
N ILE A 73 -9.97 9.88 -6.65
CA ILE A 73 -11.07 9.25 -7.40
C ILE A 73 -11.70 10.25 -8.36
N ALA A 74 -12.02 11.46 -7.88
CA ALA A 74 -12.64 12.50 -8.67
C ALA A 74 -11.70 13.14 -9.71
N GLY A 75 -10.40 12.86 -9.66
CA GLY A 75 -9.42 13.51 -10.52
C GLY A 75 -9.13 14.98 -10.16
N ILE A 76 -9.54 15.43 -8.97
CA ILE A 76 -9.34 16.81 -8.49
C ILE A 76 -7.99 16.90 -7.77
N LYS A 77 -7.01 17.58 -8.36
CA LYS A 77 -5.65 17.73 -7.82
C LYS A 77 -5.01 16.41 -7.32
N PRO A 78 -5.15 15.30 -8.07
CA PRO A 78 -4.71 13.97 -7.60
C PRO A 78 -3.23 13.92 -7.25
N ARG A 79 -2.39 14.68 -7.94
CA ARG A 79 -0.97 14.81 -7.66
C ARG A 79 -0.71 15.36 -6.25
N MET A 80 -1.34 16.47 -5.88
CA MET A 80 -1.14 17.08 -4.55
C MET A 80 -1.61 16.14 -3.46
N MET A 81 -2.78 15.52 -3.64
CA MET A 81 -3.34 14.61 -2.65
C MET A 81 -2.51 13.33 -2.50
N SER A 82 -1.91 12.83 -3.57
CA SER A 82 -0.96 11.72 -3.49
C SER A 82 0.33 12.12 -2.76
N ILE A 83 0.83 13.34 -2.93
CA ILE A 83 1.97 13.86 -2.15
C ILE A 83 1.59 13.97 -0.66
N VAL A 84 0.41 14.49 -0.33
CA VAL A 84 -0.08 14.58 1.05
C VAL A 84 -0.13 13.20 1.71
N LEU A 85 -0.71 12.19 1.02
CA LEU A 85 -0.74 10.81 1.51
C LEU A 85 0.67 10.25 1.71
N GLY A 86 1.54 10.38 0.71
CA GLY A 86 2.90 9.89 0.78
C GLY A 86 3.68 10.51 1.93
N SER A 87 3.55 11.82 2.12
CA SER A 87 4.21 12.55 3.22
C SER A 87 3.65 12.16 4.58
N MET A 88 2.33 11.96 4.70
CA MET A 88 1.69 11.52 5.93
C MET A 88 2.19 10.12 6.34
N PHE A 89 2.19 9.15 5.43
CA PHE A 89 2.68 7.81 5.74
C PHE A 89 4.18 7.79 6.05
N LEU A 90 4.99 8.59 5.32
CA LEU A 90 6.41 8.72 5.61
C LEU A 90 6.65 9.34 6.99
N PHE A 91 5.90 10.37 7.35
CA PHE A 91 5.95 10.97 8.68
C PHE A 91 5.65 9.94 9.78
N TRP A 92 4.59 9.15 9.63
CA TRP A 92 4.26 8.07 10.57
C TRP A 92 5.34 7.00 10.63
N THR A 93 5.95 6.64 9.49
CA THR A 93 7.08 5.69 9.47
C THR A 93 8.26 6.23 10.25
N LEU A 94 8.62 7.51 10.06
CA LEU A 94 9.74 8.14 10.74
C LEU A 94 9.51 8.28 12.26
N LEU A 95 8.28 8.58 12.67
CA LEU A 95 7.92 8.63 14.09
C LEU A 95 8.03 7.26 14.79
N ARG A 96 8.00 6.18 14.04
CA ARG A 96 8.09 4.80 14.55
C ARG A 96 9.41 4.12 14.24
N ILE A 97 10.40 4.86 13.82
CA ILE A 97 11.69 4.29 13.42
C ILE A 97 12.39 3.55 14.57
N ASP A 98 12.17 3.97 15.80
CA ASP A 98 12.64 3.34 17.01
C ASP A 98 12.02 1.96 17.26
N THR A 99 10.80 1.74 16.76
CA THR A 99 10.09 0.46 16.87
C THR A 99 10.35 -0.50 15.71
N ILE A 100 11.24 -0.14 14.78
CA ILE A 100 11.50 -0.91 13.55
C ILE A 100 11.93 -2.36 13.82
N PHE A 101 12.56 -2.62 14.95
CA PHE A 101 12.98 -3.97 15.32
C PHE A 101 11.86 -4.79 15.98
N VAL A 102 10.84 -4.15 16.56
CA VAL A 102 9.73 -4.79 17.28
C VAL A 102 8.45 -4.82 16.44
N ALA A 103 8.15 -3.75 15.73
CA ALA A 103 6.96 -3.58 14.90
C ALA A 103 7.32 -3.36 13.42
N ARG A 104 8.30 -4.12 12.93
CA ARG A 104 8.89 -3.95 11.59
C ARG A 104 7.84 -3.98 10.50
N THR A 105 6.94 -4.94 10.51
CA THR A 105 5.90 -5.10 9.48
C THR A 105 5.08 -3.82 9.34
N VAL A 106 4.60 -3.24 10.44
CA VAL A 106 3.80 -2.01 10.41
C VAL A 106 4.59 -0.82 9.85
N CYS A 107 5.87 -0.68 10.23
CA CYS A 107 6.72 0.39 9.69
C CYS A 107 6.89 0.26 8.17
N PHE A 108 7.11 -0.95 7.67
CA PHE A 108 7.29 -1.19 6.24
C PHE A 108 5.97 -1.18 5.46
N GLU A 109 4.82 -1.48 6.07
CA GLU A 109 3.50 -1.23 5.49
C GLU A 109 3.30 0.26 5.22
N MET A 110 3.53 1.12 6.21
CA MET A 110 3.42 2.57 6.04
C MET A 110 4.41 3.09 4.99
N LEU A 111 5.64 2.56 4.97
CA LEU A 111 6.66 2.93 3.99
C LEU A 111 6.24 2.53 2.56
N ALA A 112 5.64 1.35 2.39
CA ALA A 112 5.11 0.91 1.11
C ALA A 112 3.93 1.77 0.63
N LEU A 113 3.01 2.14 1.54
CA LEU A 113 1.90 3.04 1.22
C LEU A 113 2.41 4.43 0.84
N SER A 114 3.42 4.94 1.55
CA SER A 114 4.12 6.18 1.19
C SER A 114 4.73 6.08 -0.21
N GLY A 115 5.44 4.99 -0.48
CA GLY A 115 6.04 4.71 -1.78
C GLY A 115 5.02 4.67 -2.90
N SER A 116 3.90 3.98 -2.69
CA SER A 116 2.80 3.91 -3.66
C SER A 116 2.22 5.28 -3.97
N ALA A 117 2.01 6.10 -2.95
CA ALA A 117 1.45 7.45 -3.09
C ALA A 117 2.42 8.39 -3.82
N PHE A 118 3.72 8.38 -3.50
CA PHE A 118 4.72 9.18 -4.23
C PHE A 118 4.88 8.73 -5.68
N HIS A 119 4.85 7.41 -5.94
CA HIS A 119 4.91 6.90 -7.30
C HIS A 119 3.69 7.37 -8.11
N LEU A 120 2.49 7.29 -7.54
CA LEU A 120 1.27 7.80 -8.15
C LEU A 120 1.36 9.30 -8.44
N ALA A 121 1.83 10.09 -7.47
CA ALA A 121 2.02 11.53 -7.64
C ALA A 121 2.97 11.84 -8.82
N GLY A 122 4.01 11.05 -8.97
CA GLY A 122 4.96 11.18 -10.06
C GLY A 122 4.37 10.82 -11.42
N ILE A 123 3.55 9.75 -11.51
CA ILE A 123 2.85 9.35 -12.75
C ILE A 123 1.89 10.47 -13.18
N VAL A 124 1.03 10.93 -12.27
CA VAL A 124 0.07 12.01 -12.55
C VAL A 124 0.78 13.30 -12.96
N ALA A 125 1.87 13.66 -12.27
CA ALA A 125 2.66 14.83 -12.65
C ALA A 125 3.28 14.71 -14.04
N ALA A 126 3.62 13.50 -14.46
CA ALA A 126 4.19 13.24 -15.78
C ALA A 126 3.12 13.29 -16.90
N GLU A 127 1.86 12.97 -16.56
CA GLU A 127 0.73 13.11 -17.50
C GLU A 127 0.38 14.59 -17.75
N ASP A 128 0.43 15.43 -16.71
CA ASP A 128 0.10 16.85 -16.77
C ASP A 128 1.22 17.70 -17.41
N SER A 129 2.47 17.23 -17.38
CA SER A 129 3.65 18.04 -17.70
C SER A 129 4.34 17.56 -18.98
N PHE A 130 3.87 17.99 -20.15
CA PHE A 130 4.60 17.81 -21.41
C PHE A 130 5.92 18.63 -21.43
N GLY A 131 6.97 18.12 -20.76
CA GLY A 131 8.32 18.70 -20.88
C GLY A 131 8.59 19.97 -20.08
N GLY A 132 7.72 20.33 -19.14
CA GLY A 132 7.86 21.53 -18.29
C GLY A 132 8.83 21.38 -17.12
N PRO A 133 8.99 22.43 -16.28
CA PRO A 133 9.94 22.51 -15.16
C PRO A 133 9.72 21.44 -14.09
N TRP A 134 8.55 20.79 -14.09
CA TRP A 134 8.17 19.73 -13.13
C TRP A 134 8.67 18.33 -13.51
N LYS A 135 9.28 18.13 -14.67
CA LYS A 135 9.79 16.83 -15.13
C LYS A 135 10.78 16.20 -14.14
N PRO A 136 11.81 16.90 -13.63
CA PRO A 136 12.74 16.29 -12.67
C PRO A 136 12.08 15.87 -11.36
N ILE A 137 11.09 16.66 -10.89
CA ILE A 137 10.34 16.34 -9.66
C ILE A 137 9.49 15.08 -9.86
N SER A 138 8.80 14.96 -11.02
CA SER A 138 8.00 13.77 -11.31
C SER A 138 8.85 12.51 -11.41
N GLU A 139 10.04 12.59 -12.00
CA GLU A 139 10.99 11.49 -12.07
C GLU A 139 11.53 11.11 -10.69
N GLY A 140 11.82 12.10 -9.85
CA GLY A 140 12.22 11.91 -8.46
C GLY A 140 11.15 11.18 -7.66
N LEU A 141 9.89 11.60 -7.75
CA LEU A 141 8.76 10.97 -7.07
C LEU A 141 8.53 9.52 -7.55
N ILE A 142 8.60 9.26 -8.86
CA ILE A 142 8.51 7.89 -9.39
C ILE A 142 9.63 7.02 -8.85
N LYS A 143 10.87 7.49 -8.88
CA LYS A 143 12.03 6.75 -8.39
C LYS A 143 11.93 6.45 -6.90
N SER A 144 11.78 7.49 -6.08
CA SER A 144 11.71 7.34 -4.62
C SER A 144 10.54 6.44 -4.22
N GLY A 145 9.34 6.68 -4.77
CA GLY A 145 8.16 5.87 -4.49
C GLY A 145 8.38 4.40 -4.83
N ARG A 146 8.95 4.12 -6.00
CA ARG A 146 9.29 2.76 -6.41
C ARG A 146 10.30 2.08 -5.47
N PHE A 147 11.32 2.80 -5.03
CA PHE A 147 12.30 2.27 -4.10
C PHE A 147 11.73 1.98 -2.73
N LEU A 148 10.91 2.87 -2.17
CA LEU A 148 10.27 2.68 -0.87
C LEU A 148 9.36 1.44 -0.90
N PHE A 149 8.55 1.30 -1.94
CA PHE A 149 7.66 0.14 -2.13
C PHE A 149 8.46 -1.16 -2.29
N ALA A 150 9.50 -1.14 -3.12
CA ALA A 150 10.34 -2.31 -3.39
C ALA A 150 11.10 -2.77 -2.14
N ALA A 151 11.69 -1.85 -1.38
CA ALA A 151 12.38 -2.14 -0.12
C ALA A 151 11.42 -2.80 0.89
N SER A 152 10.21 -2.25 1.04
CA SER A 152 9.19 -2.84 1.89
C SER A 152 8.81 -4.25 1.46
N SER A 153 8.65 -4.47 0.16
CA SER A 153 8.34 -5.80 -0.39
C SER A 153 9.44 -6.82 -0.07
N ILE A 154 10.70 -6.42 -0.20
CA ILE A 154 11.83 -7.30 0.15
C ILE A 154 11.81 -7.66 1.64
N VAL A 155 11.54 -6.68 2.51
CA VAL A 155 11.46 -6.91 3.96
C VAL A 155 10.30 -7.86 4.29
N PHE A 156 9.13 -7.68 3.68
CA PHE A 156 8.01 -8.63 3.86
C PHE A 156 8.39 -10.04 3.45
N GLY A 157 9.13 -10.19 2.34
CA GLY A 157 9.61 -11.51 1.93
C GLY A 157 10.59 -12.13 2.93
N ILE A 158 11.52 -11.34 3.48
CA ILE A 158 12.43 -11.78 4.54
C ILE A 158 11.63 -12.20 5.79
N ASP A 159 10.61 -11.41 6.18
CA ASP A 159 9.75 -11.72 7.33
C ASP A 159 8.99 -13.04 7.15
N HIS A 160 8.58 -13.38 5.92
CA HIS A 160 7.96 -14.67 5.62
C HIS A 160 8.90 -15.85 5.96
N PHE A 161 10.19 -15.71 5.75
CA PHE A 161 11.16 -16.77 6.10
C PHE A 161 11.50 -16.74 7.60
N LEU A 162 11.65 -15.56 8.21
CA LEU A 162 11.93 -15.45 9.63
C LEU A 162 10.77 -15.94 10.50
N PHE A 163 9.54 -15.69 10.07
CA PHE A 163 8.31 -16.06 10.78
C PHE A 163 7.49 -17.12 10.03
N LEU A 164 8.16 -18.03 9.32
CA LEU A 164 7.55 -18.98 8.38
C LEU A 164 6.36 -19.74 8.98
N ARG A 165 6.50 -20.27 10.21
CA ARG A 165 5.43 -21.02 10.88
C ARG A 165 4.23 -20.14 11.23
N PHE A 166 4.48 -18.91 11.64
CA PHE A 166 3.42 -17.94 11.92
C PHE A 166 2.65 -17.61 10.64
N VAL A 167 3.35 -17.28 9.55
CA VAL A 167 2.73 -16.99 8.25
C VAL A 167 1.94 -18.19 7.73
N ALA A 168 2.50 -19.40 7.85
CA ALA A 168 1.80 -20.63 7.48
C ALA A 168 0.49 -20.82 8.28
N GLY A 169 0.48 -20.44 9.55
CA GLY A 169 -0.71 -20.47 10.40
C GLY A 169 -1.80 -19.47 10.00
N LEU A 170 -1.47 -18.46 9.20
CA LEU A 170 -2.44 -17.50 8.67
C LEU A 170 -3.20 -18.03 7.44
N ILE A 171 -2.67 -19.03 6.76
CA ILE A 171 -3.26 -19.60 5.54
C ILE A 171 -4.52 -20.40 5.91
N PRO A 172 -5.65 -20.19 5.19
CA PRO A 172 -6.88 -20.93 5.45
C PRO A 172 -6.70 -22.45 5.46
N GLY A 173 -7.33 -23.15 6.42
CA GLY A 173 -7.16 -24.59 6.63
C GLY A 173 -7.53 -25.48 5.45
N TRP A 174 -8.36 -25.01 4.52
CA TRP A 174 -8.74 -25.72 3.30
C TRP A 174 -7.65 -25.70 2.21
N ILE A 175 -6.64 -24.84 2.33
CA ILE A 175 -5.49 -24.81 1.41
C ILE A 175 -4.43 -25.78 1.94
N PRO A 176 -4.03 -26.82 1.19
CA PRO A 176 -2.97 -27.72 1.63
C PRO A 176 -1.58 -27.10 1.54
N PHE A 177 -0.58 -27.69 2.20
CA PHE A 177 0.84 -27.30 2.12
C PHE A 177 1.17 -25.88 2.59
N HIS A 178 0.67 -25.46 3.75
CA HIS A 178 0.80 -24.10 4.30
C HIS A 178 2.27 -23.59 4.32
N LEU A 179 3.23 -24.43 4.75
CA LEU A 179 4.65 -24.03 4.78
C LEU A 179 5.20 -23.75 3.37
N PHE A 180 4.78 -24.52 2.38
CA PHE A 180 5.16 -24.27 0.99
C PHE A 180 4.63 -22.92 0.52
N TRP A 181 3.35 -22.63 0.73
CA TRP A 181 2.76 -21.37 0.31
C TRP A 181 3.36 -20.17 1.03
N ALA A 182 3.66 -20.29 2.33
CA ALA A 182 4.32 -19.25 3.09
C ALA A 182 5.73 -18.95 2.54
N ALA A 183 6.52 -19.99 2.22
CA ALA A 183 7.84 -19.82 1.62
C ALA A 183 7.76 -19.31 0.17
N PHE A 184 6.82 -19.81 -0.62
CA PHE A 184 6.61 -19.41 -2.01
C PHE A 184 6.22 -17.91 -2.11
N THR A 185 5.29 -17.46 -1.28
CA THR A 185 4.89 -16.04 -1.25
C THR A 185 6.03 -15.15 -0.73
N GLY A 186 6.81 -15.61 0.24
CA GLY A 186 8.03 -14.93 0.70
C GLY A 186 9.06 -14.75 -0.41
N ALA A 187 9.34 -15.79 -1.18
CA ALA A 187 10.22 -15.72 -2.35
C ALA A 187 9.64 -14.78 -3.42
N GLY A 188 8.32 -14.84 -3.63
CA GLY A 188 7.60 -13.95 -4.54
C GLY A 188 7.75 -12.47 -4.16
N PHE A 189 7.66 -12.13 -2.88
CA PHE A 189 7.89 -10.77 -2.38
C PHE A 189 9.30 -10.27 -2.67
N ILE A 190 10.32 -11.08 -2.38
CA ILE A 190 11.73 -10.69 -2.64
C ILE A 190 11.95 -10.51 -4.14
N ALA A 191 11.50 -11.49 -4.94
CA ALA A 191 11.65 -11.41 -6.40
C ALA A 191 10.92 -10.20 -6.98
N ALA A 192 9.69 -9.92 -6.54
CA ALA A 192 8.93 -8.76 -6.99
C ALA A 192 9.61 -7.45 -6.58
N GLY A 193 10.05 -7.33 -5.32
CA GLY A 193 10.76 -6.16 -4.82
C GLY A 193 12.03 -5.87 -5.62
N LEU A 194 12.85 -6.87 -5.89
CA LEU A 194 14.07 -6.71 -6.70
C LEU A 194 13.76 -6.28 -8.14
N ASN A 195 12.76 -6.87 -8.78
CA ASN A 195 12.36 -6.52 -10.14
C ASN A 195 11.74 -5.11 -10.22
N ILE A 196 10.95 -4.73 -9.21
CA ILE A 196 10.40 -3.37 -9.12
C ILE A 196 11.53 -2.37 -8.89
N ALA A 197 12.48 -2.63 -7.99
CA ALA A 197 13.61 -1.74 -7.71
C ALA A 197 14.48 -1.50 -8.94
N THR A 198 14.88 -2.57 -9.63
CA THR A 198 15.73 -2.50 -10.81
C THR A 198 15.01 -2.01 -12.06
N GLY A 199 13.68 -2.18 -12.11
CA GLY A 199 12.86 -1.87 -13.28
C GLY A 199 12.89 -2.95 -14.37
N TRP A 200 13.63 -4.06 -14.18
CA TRP A 200 13.86 -5.09 -15.22
C TRP A 200 12.54 -5.74 -15.66
N MET A 201 11.79 -6.33 -14.74
CA MET A 201 10.46 -6.90 -15.03
C MET A 201 9.37 -6.24 -14.18
N ALA A 202 9.53 -4.96 -13.86
CA ALA A 202 8.68 -4.24 -12.91
C ALA A 202 7.18 -4.36 -13.22
N ARG A 203 6.81 -4.38 -14.51
CA ARG A 203 5.42 -4.55 -14.96
C ARG A 203 4.83 -5.88 -14.51
N TRP A 204 5.50 -6.99 -14.81
CA TRP A 204 5.03 -8.33 -14.43
C TRP A 204 5.13 -8.55 -12.92
N ALA A 205 6.23 -8.10 -12.32
CA ALA A 205 6.44 -8.17 -10.88
C ALA A 205 5.32 -7.45 -10.11
N GLY A 206 5.03 -6.20 -10.47
CA GLY A 206 3.96 -5.44 -9.83
C GLY A 206 2.56 -6.00 -10.12
N PHE A 207 2.31 -6.52 -11.34
CA PHE A 207 1.05 -7.18 -11.65
C PHE A 207 0.82 -8.42 -10.79
N LEU A 208 1.80 -9.33 -10.73
CA LEU A 208 1.71 -10.57 -9.97
C LEU A 208 1.65 -10.32 -8.46
N LEU A 209 2.45 -9.38 -7.96
CA LEU A 209 2.44 -8.99 -6.56
C LEU A 209 1.09 -8.39 -6.16
N GLY A 210 0.52 -7.50 -6.97
CA GLY A 210 -0.81 -6.93 -6.72
C GLY A 210 -1.90 -7.99 -6.77
N THR A 211 -1.81 -8.95 -7.68
CA THR A 211 -2.73 -10.09 -7.74
C THR A 211 -2.62 -10.95 -6.49
N MET A 212 -1.42 -11.20 -5.97
CA MET A 212 -1.20 -11.91 -4.71
C MET A 212 -1.85 -11.19 -3.53
N PHE A 213 -1.69 -9.87 -3.42
CA PHE A 213 -2.36 -9.09 -2.38
C PHE A 213 -3.88 -9.11 -2.52
N LEU A 214 -4.41 -9.06 -3.75
CA LEU A 214 -5.85 -9.19 -3.98
C LEU A 214 -6.37 -10.55 -3.51
N LEU A 215 -5.65 -11.63 -3.80
CA LEU A 215 -6.00 -12.96 -3.32
C LEU A 215 -5.96 -13.02 -1.78
N TRP A 216 -4.99 -12.41 -1.14
CA TRP A 216 -4.95 -12.34 0.33
C TRP A 216 -6.11 -11.53 0.89
N PHE A 217 -6.44 -10.40 0.28
CA PHE A 217 -7.62 -9.64 0.66
C PHE A 217 -8.88 -10.52 0.61
N LEU A 218 -9.09 -11.25 -0.49
CA LEU A 218 -10.31 -12.04 -0.71
C LEU A 218 -10.33 -13.36 0.10
N LEU A 219 -9.21 -14.08 0.17
CA LEU A 219 -9.16 -15.45 0.71
C LEU A 219 -8.75 -15.50 2.19
N LEU A 220 -8.05 -14.48 2.67
CA LEU A 220 -7.55 -14.42 4.05
C LEU A 220 -8.32 -13.39 4.87
N HIS A 221 -8.29 -12.11 4.46
CA HIS A 221 -8.83 -11.02 5.28
C HIS A 221 -10.35 -10.97 5.25
N MET A 222 -11.00 -11.08 4.09
CA MET A 222 -12.46 -11.03 4.01
C MET A 222 -13.18 -12.12 4.82
N PRO A 223 -12.77 -13.40 4.75
CA PRO A 223 -13.37 -14.43 5.61
C PRO A 223 -13.20 -14.15 7.10
N ARG A 224 -12.07 -13.58 7.52
CA ARG A 224 -11.83 -13.21 8.93
C ARG A 224 -12.73 -12.08 9.38
N VAL A 225 -12.79 -11.03 8.59
CA VAL A 225 -13.65 -9.87 8.85
C VAL A 225 -15.11 -10.27 8.93
N LEU A 226 -15.57 -11.18 8.05
CA LEU A 226 -16.93 -11.67 8.01
C LEU A 226 -17.21 -12.75 9.07
N GLY A 227 -16.23 -13.15 9.89
CA GLY A 227 -16.41 -14.13 10.96
C GLY A 227 -16.80 -15.51 10.43
N LEU A 228 -16.38 -15.89 9.21
CA LEU A 228 -16.66 -17.18 8.62
C LEU A 228 -15.91 -18.27 9.38
N ALA A 229 -16.55 -18.81 10.40
CA ALA A 229 -16.03 -19.84 11.28
C ALA A 229 -15.58 -21.08 10.47
N GLY A 230 -14.39 -21.62 10.81
CA GLY A 230 -13.83 -22.81 10.18
C GLY A 230 -12.91 -22.52 8.99
N ILE A 231 -12.87 -21.32 8.43
CA ILE A 231 -11.95 -20.96 7.35
C ILE A 231 -10.62 -20.47 7.91
N VAL A 232 -10.63 -19.79 9.05
CA VAL A 232 -9.42 -19.26 9.70
C VAL A 232 -9.49 -19.47 11.20
N GLY A 233 -8.59 -20.25 11.75
CA GLY A 233 -8.54 -20.59 13.18
C GLY A 233 -8.06 -19.47 14.12
N ALA A 234 -8.01 -18.22 13.70
CA ALA A 234 -7.61 -17.11 14.55
C ALA A 234 -8.81 -16.43 15.19
N PRO A 235 -8.73 -16.08 16.50
CA PRO A 235 -9.76 -15.29 17.13
C PRO A 235 -9.91 -13.92 16.44
N HIS A 236 -11.11 -13.36 16.55
CA HIS A 236 -11.43 -12.03 16.02
C HIS A 236 -10.41 -11.00 16.50
N ASN A 237 -9.62 -10.49 15.57
CA ASN A 237 -8.66 -9.43 15.86
C ASN A 237 -9.34 -8.09 15.54
N PRO A 238 -9.41 -7.14 16.46
CA PRO A 238 -10.01 -5.83 16.19
C PRO A 238 -9.37 -5.07 15.02
N ASN A 239 -8.14 -5.44 14.63
CA ASN A 239 -7.42 -4.83 13.51
C ASN A 239 -7.63 -5.53 12.16
N GLU A 240 -8.55 -6.51 12.05
CA GLU A 240 -8.75 -7.26 10.80
C GLU A 240 -9.23 -6.37 9.66
N TRP A 241 -10.06 -5.36 9.92
CA TRP A 241 -10.48 -4.39 8.90
C TRP A 241 -9.30 -3.59 8.38
N SER A 242 -8.46 -3.04 9.28
CA SER A 242 -7.24 -2.32 8.88
C SER A 242 -6.34 -3.19 8.03
N SER A 243 -6.11 -4.44 8.44
CA SER A 243 -5.28 -5.40 7.70
C SER A 243 -5.85 -5.70 6.31
N ALA A 244 -7.17 -5.85 6.20
CA ALA A 244 -7.85 -6.05 4.92
C ALA A 244 -7.65 -4.83 3.98
N PHE A 245 -7.88 -3.63 4.49
CA PHE A 245 -7.73 -2.41 3.69
C PHE A 245 -6.27 -2.12 3.33
N ILE A 246 -5.31 -2.45 4.20
CA ILE A 246 -3.88 -2.40 3.89
C ILE A 246 -3.53 -3.38 2.76
N ALA A 247 -4.02 -4.62 2.81
CA ALA A 247 -3.80 -5.59 1.74
C ALA A 247 -4.37 -5.09 0.39
N LEU A 248 -5.56 -4.48 0.40
CA LEU A 248 -6.14 -3.87 -0.79
C LEU A 248 -5.33 -2.66 -1.28
N ALA A 249 -4.81 -1.84 -0.37
CA ALA A 249 -3.94 -0.72 -0.70
C ALA A 249 -2.62 -1.19 -1.32
N MET A 250 -2.04 -2.27 -0.79
CA MET A 250 -0.83 -2.89 -1.34
C MET A 250 -1.07 -3.48 -2.72
N CYS A 251 -2.26 -4.05 -2.97
CA CYS A 251 -2.68 -4.45 -4.32
C CYS A 251 -2.63 -3.27 -5.29
N GLY A 252 -3.32 -2.17 -4.96
CA GLY A 252 -3.33 -0.96 -5.78
C GLY A 252 -1.93 -0.36 -5.96
N GLY A 253 -1.14 -0.29 -4.89
CA GLY A 253 0.25 0.18 -4.91
C GLY A 253 1.16 -0.66 -5.81
N SER A 254 1.02 -1.98 -5.77
CA SER A 254 1.75 -2.89 -6.67
C SER A 254 1.43 -2.61 -8.13
N TRP A 255 0.15 -2.44 -8.46
CA TRP A 255 -0.28 -2.13 -9.83
C TRP A 255 0.12 -0.72 -10.27
N ILE A 256 0.19 0.26 -9.37
CA ILE A 256 0.78 1.57 -9.64
C ILE A 256 2.25 1.42 -10.00
N CYS A 257 3.04 0.64 -9.22
CA CYS A 257 4.44 0.39 -9.51
C CYS A 257 4.70 -0.42 -10.81
N ALA A 258 3.68 -1.16 -11.29
CA ALA A 258 3.71 -1.88 -12.56
C ALA A 258 3.54 -0.98 -13.78
N GLN A 259 3.08 0.27 -13.61
CA GLN A 259 2.88 1.20 -14.70
C GLN A 259 4.23 1.69 -15.23
N LEU A 260 4.57 1.26 -16.44
CA LEU A 260 5.75 1.73 -17.13
C LEU A 260 5.42 3.04 -17.88
N ARG A 261 6.35 4.00 -17.86
CA ARG A 261 6.26 5.11 -18.80
C ARG A 261 6.37 4.57 -20.21
N HIS A 262 5.27 4.54 -20.97
CA HIS A 262 5.39 4.52 -22.41
C HIS A 262 5.79 5.93 -22.88
N PRO A 263 6.94 6.10 -23.52
CA PRO A 263 7.14 7.29 -24.34
C PRO A 263 6.01 7.26 -25.38
N LYS A 264 5.07 8.21 -25.30
CA LYS A 264 4.10 8.38 -26.37
C LYS A 264 4.90 8.55 -27.65
N HIS A 265 4.76 7.59 -28.58
CA HIS A 265 5.25 7.73 -29.94
C HIS A 265 4.80 9.10 -30.44
N ARG A 266 5.74 9.99 -30.68
CA ARG A 266 5.53 11.13 -31.56
C ARG A 266 5.07 10.52 -32.89
N SER A 267 3.80 10.53 -33.16
CA SER A 267 3.33 10.54 -34.56
C SER A 267 3.97 11.78 -35.17
N ALA A 268 5.06 11.57 -35.86
CA ALA A 268 5.58 12.54 -36.79
C ALA A 268 4.44 12.78 -37.80
N SER A 269 3.64 13.81 -37.54
CA SER A 269 2.86 14.43 -38.59
C SER A 269 3.89 14.97 -39.58
N THR A 270 4.14 14.21 -40.62
CA THR A 270 4.74 14.64 -41.88
C THR A 270 4.07 15.95 -42.23
N VAL A 271 4.79 17.04 -42.03
CA VAL A 271 4.54 18.28 -42.73
C VAL A 271 4.99 18.00 -44.17
N GLN A 272 4.05 17.59 -45.00
CA GLN A 272 4.12 17.77 -46.45
C GLN A 272 3.48 19.13 -46.71
N GLY A 273 4.27 20.06 -47.13
CA GLY A 273 3.91 21.34 -47.70
C GLY A 273 4.99 21.75 -48.65
#